data_1831ee7f18487ca443e0299a84627b81
#
_entry.id   1831ee7f18487ca443e0299a84627b81
#
_cell.length_a   1.000
_cell.length_b   1.000
_cell.length_c   1.000
_cell.angle_alpha   90.00
_cell.angle_beta   90.00
_cell.angle_gamma   90.00
#
_symmetry.space_group_name_H-M   'P 1'
#
loop_
_entity.id
_entity.type
_entity.pdbx_description
1 polymer ?
#
loop_
_entity_poly.entity_id
_entity_poly.type
_entity_poly.pdbx_seq_one_letter_code
_entity_poly.pdbx_strand_id
1 'polypeptide(L)'
;MDNARAAAFMAETGFESTEICLVQTDSKYWVYNGTSDISALTDARMLEIADTYRAQGIEVAALGVFTNLIEPDEDKRLSNLAYFERHMQYAQFCGIPVVSTECGFDPQSRGVRADVYETRYSLLLDSLSRLCQMADRYGVNVALEPCVIDVVPSAKRMADTIRQVGSSRLKVLLDPANLIANSSEQDMFDYLSPYVAYFHGKDRKINDTYGRNIGDGDIDWPLFLRLYHERNEGTPFIIEYPNATNCAEILRRVREYDGQSQRI
;
A
#
# COMPACT_ATOMS: atom_id res chain seq x y z
N MET A 1 -16.38 4.53 -12.21
CA MET A 1 -16.91 5.88 -11.93
C MET A 1 -15.79 6.89 -12.00
N ASP A 2 -16.08 8.19 -12.12
CA ASP A 2 -15.10 9.27 -12.01
C ASP A 2 -14.76 9.56 -10.52
N ASN A 3 -13.77 10.41 -10.28
CA ASN A 3 -13.32 10.76 -8.93
C ASN A 3 -14.43 11.41 -8.09
N ALA A 4 -15.24 12.30 -8.68
CA ALA A 4 -16.29 13.00 -7.94
C ALA A 4 -17.37 12.03 -7.43
N ARG A 5 -17.80 11.10 -8.27
CA ARG A 5 -18.77 10.05 -7.88
C ARG A 5 -18.16 9.06 -6.89
N ALA A 6 -16.86 8.74 -7.02
CA ALA A 6 -16.18 7.87 -6.08
C ALA A 6 -16.11 8.49 -4.68
N ALA A 7 -15.68 9.75 -4.60
CA ALA A 7 -15.60 10.48 -3.33
C ALA A 7 -16.97 10.62 -2.65
N ALA A 8 -18.01 11.03 -3.40
CA ALA A 8 -19.37 11.12 -2.85
C ALA A 8 -19.88 9.76 -2.35
N PHE A 9 -19.70 8.71 -3.13
CA PHE A 9 -20.11 7.35 -2.77
C PHE A 9 -19.38 6.83 -1.52
N MET A 10 -18.09 7.12 -1.39
CA MET A 10 -17.32 6.75 -0.20
C MET A 10 -17.84 7.46 1.04
N ALA A 11 -18.08 8.76 0.96
CA ALA A 11 -18.65 9.55 2.07
C ALA A 11 -20.03 9.06 2.48
N GLU A 12 -20.94 8.81 1.52
CA GLU A 12 -22.28 8.27 1.77
C GLU A 12 -22.24 6.87 2.41
N THR A 13 -21.23 6.06 2.05
CA THR A 13 -21.05 4.71 2.62
C THR A 13 -20.46 4.77 4.04
N GLY A 14 -19.79 5.88 4.41
CA GLY A 14 -19.17 6.10 5.71
C GLY A 14 -17.70 5.70 5.79
N PHE A 15 -16.98 5.77 4.65
CA PHE A 15 -15.52 5.74 4.61
C PHE A 15 -14.95 7.11 4.97
N GLU A 16 -13.79 7.14 5.64
CA GLU A 16 -13.15 8.35 6.16
C GLU A 16 -11.80 8.62 5.50
N SER A 17 -11.18 7.61 4.88
CA SER A 17 -9.86 7.73 4.24
C SER A 17 -9.78 6.93 2.95
N THR A 18 -8.82 7.31 2.09
CA THR A 18 -8.57 6.64 0.81
C THR A 18 -7.09 6.66 0.45
N GLU A 19 -6.68 5.66 -0.33
CA GLU A 19 -5.49 5.70 -1.18
C GLU A 19 -5.92 6.03 -2.61
N ILE A 20 -5.20 6.94 -3.26
CA ILE A 20 -5.44 7.28 -4.66
C ILE A 20 -4.48 6.47 -5.55
N CYS A 21 -5.02 5.56 -6.37
CA CYS A 21 -4.26 4.79 -7.36
C CYS A 21 -4.51 5.24 -8.80
N LEU A 22 -5.19 6.36 -9.04
CA LEU A 22 -5.50 6.91 -10.37
C LEU A 22 -6.20 5.92 -11.31
N VAL A 23 -7.13 5.11 -10.77
CA VAL A 23 -7.91 4.09 -11.50
C VAL A 23 -9.25 4.59 -12.01
N GLN A 24 -9.67 5.79 -11.63
CA GLN A 24 -11.00 6.33 -11.94
C GLN A 24 -11.13 6.69 -13.42
N THR A 25 -12.36 6.77 -13.94
CA THR A 25 -12.61 6.92 -15.38
C THR A 25 -12.07 8.22 -15.98
N ASP A 26 -11.86 9.24 -15.15
CA ASP A 26 -11.31 10.56 -15.48
C ASP A 26 -9.83 10.74 -15.10
N SER A 27 -9.18 9.64 -14.61
CA SER A 27 -7.76 9.65 -14.20
C SER A 27 -7.12 8.26 -14.37
N LYS A 28 -7.25 7.65 -15.56
CA LYS A 28 -6.76 6.30 -15.86
C LYS A 28 -5.26 6.27 -16.13
N TYR A 29 -4.47 6.48 -15.08
CA TYR A 29 -3.00 6.44 -15.16
C TYR A 29 -2.39 5.24 -14.43
N TRP A 30 -3.20 4.43 -13.74
CA TRP A 30 -2.71 3.29 -12.98
C TRP A 30 -2.25 2.14 -13.88
N VAL A 31 -1.07 1.60 -13.57
CA VAL A 31 -0.52 0.38 -14.16
C VAL A 31 0.11 -0.46 -13.05
N TYR A 32 -0.16 -1.76 -13.05
CA TYR A 32 0.44 -2.68 -12.10
C TYR A 32 1.78 -3.20 -12.60
N ASN A 33 2.81 -3.13 -11.75
CA ASN A 33 4.18 -3.57 -12.02
C ASN A 33 4.85 -2.87 -13.22
N GLY A 34 4.51 -1.59 -13.43
CA GLY A 34 5.02 -0.85 -14.58
C GLY A 34 4.85 0.66 -14.46
N THR A 35 4.87 1.34 -15.61
CA THR A 35 4.67 2.78 -15.74
C THR A 35 3.64 3.11 -16.81
N SER A 36 2.99 4.26 -16.70
CA SER A 36 2.10 4.81 -17.72
C SER A 36 2.59 6.17 -18.20
N ASP A 37 2.05 6.66 -19.31
CA ASP A 37 2.28 8.04 -19.72
C ASP A 37 1.44 8.99 -18.87
N ILE A 38 2.12 9.71 -17.97
CA ILE A 38 1.54 10.73 -17.10
C ILE A 38 1.83 12.16 -17.56
N SER A 39 2.30 12.36 -18.79
CA SER A 39 2.65 13.68 -19.32
C SER A 39 1.48 14.67 -19.32
N ALA A 40 0.26 14.16 -19.44
CA ALA A 40 -0.97 14.97 -19.37
C ALA A 40 -1.46 15.23 -17.94
N LEU A 41 -0.93 14.55 -16.93
CA LEU A 41 -1.28 14.74 -15.53
C LEU A 41 -0.49 15.91 -14.95
N THR A 42 -1.09 17.08 -14.90
CA THR A 42 -0.48 18.27 -14.30
C THR A 42 -0.60 18.26 -12.78
N ASP A 43 0.25 19.04 -12.07
CA ASP A 43 0.15 19.23 -10.61
C ASP A 43 -1.25 19.77 -10.22
N ALA A 44 -1.78 20.72 -10.99
CA ALA A 44 -3.11 21.27 -10.76
C ALA A 44 -4.21 20.22 -10.88
N ARG A 45 -4.12 19.32 -11.90
CA ARG A 45 -5.09 18.22 -12.04
C ARG A 45 -4.99 17.22 -10.89
N MET A 46 -3.77 16.90 -10.44
CA MET A 46 -3.60 16.03 -9.29
C MET A 46 -4.16 16.63 -8.00
N LEU A 47 -3.97 17.91 -7.79
CA LEU A 47 -4.56 18.64 -6.65
C LEU A 47 -6.10 18.63 -6.73
N GLU A 48 -6.67 18.91 -7.89
CA GLU A 48 -8.12 18.83 -8.12
C GLU A 48 -8.69 17.46 -7.75
N ILE A 49 -8.00 16.37 -8.15
CA ILE A 49 -8.37 15.01 -7.78
C ILE A 49 -8.35 14.85 -6.25
N ALA A 50 -7.25 15.21 -5.59
CA ALA A 50 -7.12 15.07 -4.14
C ALA A 50 -8.18 15.90 -3.38
N ASP A 51 -8.42 17.13 -3.82
CA ASP A 51 -9.39 18.03 -3.20
C ASP A 51 -10.83 17.56 -3.41
N THR A 52 -11.12 16.82 -4.47
CA THR A 52 -12.42 16.16 -4.68
C THR A 52 -12.79 15.20 -3.53
N TYR A 53 -11.83 14.43 -3.03
CA TYR A 53 -12.03 13.56 -1.86
C TYR A 53 -12.11 14.36 -0.56
N ARG A 54 -11.20 15.32 -0.37
CA ARG A 54 -11.18 16.17 0.83
C ARG A 54 -12.46 17.00 0.99
N ALA A 55 -13.04 17.47 -0.10
CA ALA A 55 -14.31 18.19 -0.09
C ALA A 55 -15.49 17.36 0.42
N GLN A 56 -15.37 16.02 0.38
CA GLN A 56 -16.32 15.08 0.95
C GLN A 56 -15.93 14.61 2.37
N GLY A 57 -14.90 15.20 2.97
CA GLY A 57 -14.40 14.80 4.29
C GLY A 57 -13.55 13.52 4.27
N ILE A 58 -13.11 13.05 3.10
CA ILE A 58 -12.27 11.86 2.97
C ILE A 58 -10.80 12.29 3.04
N GLU A 59 -10.06 11.73 4.00
CA GLU A 59 -8.60 11.89 4.07
C GLU A 59 -7.92 11.15 2.91
N VAL A 60 -6.98 11.81 2.24
CA VAL A 60 -6.10 11.17 1.25
C VAL A 60 -4.83 10.73 1.97
N ALA A 61 -4.78 9.46 2.38
CA ALA A 61 -3.70 8.89 3.17
C ALA A 61 -2.43 8.64 2.33
N ALA A 62 -2.58 8.24 1.08
CA ALA A 62 -1.45 7.86 0.21
C ALA A 62 -1.76 8.00 -1.28
N LEU A 63 -0.69 8.03 -2.09
CA LEU A 63 -0.70 7.74 -3.53
C LEU A 63 -0.13 6.34 -3.75
N GLY A 64 -0.89 5.43 -4.36
CA GLY A 64 -0.45 4.10 -4.75
C GLY A 64 0.20 4.10 -6.14
N VAL A 65 1.48 3.69 -6.21
CA VAL A 65 2.31 3.69 -7.43
C VAL A 65 3.04 2.36 -7.53
N PHE A 66 2.44 1.37 -8.16
CA PHE A 66 2.91 0.00 -8.19
C PHE A 66 3.85 -0.24 -9.38
N THR A 67 5.08 0.27 -9.28
CA THR A 67 6.11 0.08 -10.31
C THR A 67 7.11 -1.02 -9.93
N ASN A 68 7.87 -1.53 -10.93
CA ASN A 68 8.82 -2.62 -10.70
C ASN A 68 10.16 -2.09 -10.15
N LEU A 69 10.38 -2.22 -8.85
CA LEU A 69 11.61 -1.82 -8.16
C LEU A 69 12.78 -2.80 -8.34
N ILE A 70 12.49 -4.03 -8.79
CA ILE A 70 13.47 -5.10 -8.99
C ILE A 70 13.75 -5.39 -10.47
N GLU A 71 13.40 -4.47 -11.36
CA GLU A 71 13.70 -4.58 -12.79
C GLU A 71 15.21 -4.79 -13.00
N PRO A 72 15.66 -5.90 -13.62
CA PRO A 72 17.08 -6.20 -13.78
C PRO A 72 17.78 -5.29 -14.79
N ASP A 73 17.07 -4.78 -15.78
CA ASP A 73 17.57 -3.77 -16.71
C ASP A 73 17.68 -2.43 -15.98
N GLU A 74 18.92 -1.92 -15.84
CA GLU A 74 19.19 -0.72 -15.06
C GLU A 74 18.48 0.52 -15.63
N ASP A 75 18.48 0.71 -16.95
CA ASP A 75 17.86 1.89 -17.56
C ASP A 75 16.35 1.88 -17.34
N LYS A 76 15.71 0.72 -17.46
CA LYS A 76 14.28 0.57 -17.15
C LYS A 76 14.00 0.77 -15.67
N ARG A 77 14.85 0.23 -14.78
CA ARG A 77 14.70 0.44 -13.34
C ARG A 77 14.82 1.91 -12.98
N LEU A 78 15.79 2.63 -13.53
CA LEU A 78 15.95 4.07 -13.33
C LEU A 78 14.72 4.85 -13.86
N SER A 79 14.15 4.44 -14.99
CA SER A 79 12.91 5.01 -15.51
C SER A 79 11.72 4.76 -14.56
N ASN A 80 11.62 3.56 -13.97
CA ASN A 80 10.61 3.25 -12.96
C ASN A 80 10.77 4.14 -11.71
N LEU A 81 12.01 4.36 -11.25
CA LEU A 81 12.28 5.24 -10.12
C LEU A 81 11.95 6.71 -10.43
N ALA A 82 12.26 7.20 -11.64
CA ALA A 82 11.89 8.55 -12.08
C ALA A 82 10.37 8.73 -12.16
N TYR A 83 9.64 7.71 -12.62
CA TYR A 83 8.18 7.70 -12.59
C TYR A 83 7.63 7.78 -11.15
N PHE A 84 8.21 7.02 -10.23
CA PHE A 84 7.86 7.08 -8.82
C PHE A 84 8.19 8.46 -8.22
N GLU A 85 9.37 9.03 -8.54
CA GLU A 85 9.76 10.38 -8.11
C GLU A 85 8.74 11.43 -8.55
N ARG A 86 8.19 11.32 -9.77
CA ARG A 86 7.14 12.24 -10.23
C ARG A 86 5.88 12.17 -9.35
N HIS A 87 5.53 11.00 -8.85
CA HIS A 87 4.41 10.85 -7.92
C HIS A 87 4.74 11.41 -6.51
N MET A 88 6.01 11.39 -6.09
CA MET A 88 6.43 12.12 -4.87
C MET A 88 6.27 13.64 -5.02
N GLN A 89 6.52 14.19 -6.22
CA GLN A 89 6.27 15.61 -6.50
C GLN A 89 4.77 15.93 -6.41
N TYR A 90 3.92 15.08 -6.98
CA TYR A 90 2.47 15.20 -6.82
C TYR A 90 2.05 15.13 -5.35
N ALA A 91 2.58 14.15 -4.60
CA ALA A 91 2.29 13.98 -3.19
C ALA A 91 2.69 15.23 -2.37
N GLN A 92 3.89 15.77 -2.59
CA GLN A 92 4.33 17.01 -1.97
C GLN A 92 3.41 18.18 -2.31
N PHE A 93 3.11 18.38 -3.59
CA PHE A 93 2.27 19.48 -4.06
C PHE A 93 0.84 19.41 -3.50
N CYS A 94 0.31 18.20 -3.40
CA CYS A 94 -1.04 17.96 -2.87
C CYS A 94 -1.08 17.82 -1.34
N GLY A 95 0.07 17.85 -0.63
CA GLY A 95 0.10 17.61 0.81
C GLY A 95 -0.30 16.18 1.21
N ILE A 96 -0.01 15.18 0.35
CA ILE A 96 -0.23 13.76 0.63
C ILE A 96 1.04 13.20 1.28
N PRO A 97 0.97 12.57 2.46
CA PRO A 97 2.17 12.25 3.24
C PRO A 97 2.96 11.03 2.75
N VAL A 98 2.33 10.17 1.94
CA VAL A 98 2.87 8.85 1.60
C VAL A 98 2.72 8.55 0.12
N VAL A 99 3.76 7.97 -0.48
CA VAL A 99 3.69 7.28 -1.78
C VAL A 99 4.03 5.81 -1.55
N SER A 100 3.15 4.91 -1.96
CA SER A 100 3.25 3.47 -1.69
C SER A 100 3.52 2.65 -2.93
N THR A 101 4.12 1.47 -2.72
CA THR A 101 4.40 0.48 -3.76
C THR A 101 4.59 -0.91 -3.18
N GLU A 102 4.50 -1.94 -4.03
CA GLU A 102 5.05 -3.27 -3.78
C GLU A 102 6.52 -3.36 -4.22
N CYS A 103 7.15 -4.53 -4.04
CA CYS A 103 8.53 -4.78 -4.47
C CYS A 103 8.70 -4.76 -5.99
N GLY A 104 7.62 -5.06 -6.73
CA GLY A 104 7.69 -5.43 -8.14
C GLY A 104 8.07 -6.89 -8.34
N PHE A 105 7.91 -7.39 -9.55
CA PHE A 105 8.16 -8.79 -9.89
C PHE A 105 8.50 -8.96 -11.38
N ASP A 106 9.18 -10.07 -11.68
CA ASP A 106 9.33 -10.56 -13.04
C ASP A 106 8.10 -11.39 -13.43
N PRO A 107 7.33 -10.99 -14.45
CA PRO A 107 6.12 -11.70 -14.86
C PRO A 107 6.34 -13.16 -15.26
N GLN A 108 7.56 -13.52 -15.69
CA GLN A 108 7.91 -14.87 -16.10
C GLN A 108 8.32 -15.77 -14.94
N SER A 109 8.65 -15.19 -13.78
CA SER A 109 9.18 -15.92 -12.64
C SER A 109 8.87 -15.26 -11.29
N ARG A 110 7.61 -14.89 -11.07
CA ARG A 110 7.17 -14.36 -9.78
C ARG A 110 7.37 -15.40 -8.66
N GLY A 111 7.75 -14.92 -7.50
CA GLY A 111 7.93 -15.74 -6.30
C GLY A 111 9.35 -15.71 -5.75
N VAL A 112 9.49 -16.29 -4.56
CA VAL A 112 10.78 -16.46 -3.87
C VAL A 112 11.51 -17.64 -4.50
N ARG A 113 12.53 -17.35 -5.30
CA ARG A 113 13.32 -18.34 -6.04
C ARG A 113 14.79 -18.26 -5.62
N ALA A 114 15.35 -19.40 -5.21
CA ALA A 114 16.72 -19.48 -4.69
C ALA A 114 17.79 -18.99 -5.70
N ASP A 115 17.56 -19.22 -6.99
CA ASP A 115 18.51 -18.87 -8.06
C ASP A 115 18.65 -17.37 -8.33
N VAL A 116 17.64 -16.56 -7.96
CA VAL A 116 17.59 -15.12 -8.26
C VAL A 116 17.29 -14.24 -7.03
N TYR A 117 17.01 -14.85 -5.89
CA TYR A 117 16.52 -14.14 -4.70
C TYR A 117 17.48 -13.03 -4.26
N GLU A 118 18.76 -13.36 -4.06
CA GLU A 118 19.77 -12.41 -3.54
C GLU A 118 19.99 -11.25 -4.51
N THR A 119 19.99 -11.54 -5.82
CA THR A 119 20.10 -10.51 -6.84
C THR A 119 18.91 -9.56 -6.80
N ARG A 120 17.69 -10.09 -6.79
CA ARG A 120 16.45 -9.28 -6.74
C ARG A 120 16.34 -8.49 -5.44
N TYR A 121 16.71 -9.09 -4.33
CA TYR A 121 16.70 -8.40 -3.04
C TYR A 121 17.73 -7.25 -3.00
N SER A 122 18.93 -7.45 -3.59
CA SER A 122 19.92 -6.38 -3.73
C SER A 122 19.44 -5.22 -4.60
N LEU A 123 18.73 -5.52 -5.71
CA LEU A 123 18.10 -4.50 -6.55
C LEU A 123 17.03 -3.72 -5.79
N LEU A 124 16.21 -4.42 -4.97
CA LEU A 124 15.20 -3.76 -4.13
C LEU A 124 15.85 -2.80 -3.13
N LEU A 125 16.92 -3.21 -2.44
CA LEU A 125 17.63 -2.36 -1.47
C LEU A 125 18.22 -1.11 -2.14
N ASP A 126 18.82 -1.24 -3.32
CA ASP A 126 19.31 -0.09 -4.10
C ASP A 126 18.18 0.85 -4.48
N SER A 127 17.08 0.32 -5.03
CA SER A 127 15.92 1.10 -5.43
C SER A 127 15.28 1.83 -4.24
N LEU A 128 15.06 1.16 -3.12
CA LEU A 128 14.51 1.76 -1.90
C LEU A 128 15.43 2.85 -1.33
N SER A 129 16.75 2.62 -1.34
CA SER A 129 17.73 3.63 -0.89
C SER A 129 17.63 4.91 -1.74
N ARG A 130 17.55 4.77 -3.06
CA ARG A 130 17.38 5.91 -3.98
C ARG A 130 16.02 6.61 -3.78
N LEU A 131 14.93 5.84 -3.66
CA LEU A 131 13.60 6.41 -3.40
C LEU A 131 13.55 7.16 -2.06
N CYS A 132 14.19 6.65 -1.00
CA CYS A 132 14.25 7.35 0.28
C CYS A 132 15.04 8.66 0.20
N GLN A 133 16.14 8.72 -0.57
CA GLN A 133 16.85 9.97 -0.83
C GLN A 133 15.98 11.00 -1.59
N MET A 134 15.17 10.53 -2.55
CA MET A 134 14.20 11.38 -3.23
C MET A 134 13.12 11.84 -2.26
N ALA A 135 12.58 10.94 -1.44
CA ALA A 135 11.55 11.24 -0.43
C ALA A 135 12.00 12.30 0.59
N ASP A 136 13.28 12.32 0.97
CA ASP A 136 13.84 13.37 1.82
C ASP A 136 13.77 14.74 1.16
N ARG A 137 14.00 14.83 -0.15
CA ARG A 137 13.90 16.11 -0.89
C ARG A 137 12.47 16.65 -0.96
N TYR A 138 11.49 15.77 -1.06
CA TYR A 138 10.08 16.13 -1.20
C TYR A 138 9.31 16.14 0.13
N GLY A 139 9.93 15.72 1.24
CA GLY A 139 9.28 15.70 2.54
C GLY A 139 8.16 14.65 2.68
N VAL A 140 8.13 13.64 1.82
CA VAL A 140 7.15 12.55 1.82
C VAL A 140 7.76 11.24 2.36
N ASN A 141 6.94 10.23 2.61
CA ASN A 141 7.40 8.89 2.96
C ASN A 141 7.16 7.92 1.80
N VAL A 142 8.00 6.88 1.73
CA VAL A 142 7.82 5.72 0.86
C VAL A 142 7.28 4.58 1.70
N ALA A 143 6.10 4.04 1.39
CA ALA A 143 5.57 2.87 2.06
C ALA A 143 5.72 1.64 1.15
N LEU A 144 6.46 0.63 1.62
CA LEU A 144 6.57 -0.65 0.94
C LEU A 144 5.52 -1.62 1.48
N GLU A 145 4.78 -2.24 0.57
CA GLU A 145 3.87 -3.35 0.88
C GLU A 145 4.61 -4.68 0.70
N PRO A 146 4.96 -5.39 1.78
CA PRO A 146 5.56 -6.72 1.69
C PRO A 146 4.51 -7.75 1.28
N CYS A 147 4.92 -8.75 0.49
CA CYS A 147 4.03 -9.81 0.04
C CYS A 147 4.72 -11.17 0.02
N VAL A 148 4.01 -12.20 0.50
CA VAL A 148 4.49 -13.59 0.60
C VAL A 148 5.03 -14.16 -0.71
N ILE A 149 4.58 -13.66 -1.84
CA ILE A 149 5.02 -14.09 -3.18
C ILE A 149 6.12 -13.19 -3.78
N ASP A 150 6.68 -12.24 -3.01
CA ASP A 150 7.71 -11.32 -3.45
C ASP A 150 9.02 -11.51 -2.64
N VAL A 151 10.03 -10.67 -2.90
CA VAL A 151 11.34 -10.78 -2.22
C VAL A 151 11.34 -10.32 -0.76
N VAL A 152 10.24 -9.74 -0.29
CA VAL A 152 9.99 -9.40 1.12
C VAL A 152 8.76 -10.17 1.61
N PRO A 153 8.89 -11.48 1.91
CA PRO A 153 7.75 -12.37 2.09
C PRO A 153 7.23 -12.48 3.53
N SER A 154 7.74 -11.70 4.48
CA SER A 154 7.34 -11.78 5.89
C SER A 154 7.57 -10.47 6.63
N ALA A 155 6.88 -10.28 7.76
CA ALA A 155 7.06 -9.15 8.67
C ALA A 155 8.52 -9.02 9.15
N LYS A 156 9.15 -10.14 9.52
CA LYS A 156 10.56 -10.17 9.90
C LYS A 156 11.48 -9.68 8.77
N ARG A 157 11.24 -10.13 7.52
CA ARG A 157 12.07 -9.70 6.37
C ARG A 157 11.86 -8.23 6.08
N MET A 158 10.64 -7.71 6.22
CA MET A 158 10.36 -6.27 6.07
C MET A 158 11.11 -5.44 7.13
N ALA A 159 11.10 -5.85 8.38
CA ALA A 159 11.87 -5.18 9.44
C ALA A 159 13.39 -5.20 9.16
N ASP A 160 13.92 -6.31 8.61
CA ASP A 160 15.33 -6.38 8.18
C ASP A 160 15.60 -5.42 7.01
N THR A 161 14.69 -5.34 6.05
CA THR A 161 14.78 -4.41 4.91
C THR A 161 14.85 -2.96 5.37
N ILE A 162 13.98 -2.56 6.30
CA ILE A 162 14.01 -1.21 6.89
C ILE A 162 15.35 -0.91 7.55
N ARG A 163 15.86 -1.86 8.35
CA ARG A 163 17.17 -1.69 9.02
C ARG A 163 18.31 -1.57 8.03
N GLN A 164 18.30 -2.34 6.94
CA GLN A 164 19.34 -2.31 5.91
C GLN A 164 19.32 -1.02 5.09
N VAL A 165 18.15 -0.52 4.73
CA VAL A 165 18.00 0.77 4.04
C VAL A 165 18.37 1.93 4.98
N GLY A 166 18.04 1.82 6.27
CA GLY A 166 18.45 2.77 7.31
C GLY A 166 17.86 4.17 7.19
N SER A 167 16.80 4.35 6.44
CA SER A 167 16.11 5.65 6.26
C SER A 167 14.83 5.74 7.06
N SER A 168 14.62 6.88 7.71
CA SER A 168 13.36 7.19 8.42
C SER A 168 12.18 7.39 7.45
N ARG A 169 12.47 7.61 6.15
CA ARG A 169 11.46 7.76 5.09
C ARG A 169 10.86 6.43 4.64
N LEU A 170 11.53 5.31 4.86
CA LEU A 170 10.97 4.00 4.53
C LEU A 170 9.97 3.59 5.61
N LYS A 171 8.74 3.38 5.18
CA LYS A 171 7.60 2.96 5.98
C LYS A 171 7.02 1.65 5.45
N VAL A 172 6.01 1.16 6.11
CA VAL A 172 5.27 -0.04 5.74
C VAL A 172 3.83 0.31 5.40
N LEU A 173 3.37 -0.19 4.28
CA LEU A 173 1.96 -0.47 4.05
C LEU A 173 1.73 -1.89 4.56
N LEU A 174 1.03 -2.03 5.69
CA LEU A 174 0.80 -3.34 6.29
C LEU A 174 -0.53 -3.92 5.82
N ASP A 175 -0.44 -5.01 5.06
CA ASP A 175 -1.57 -5.84 4.67
C ASP A 175 -1.44 -7.23 5.28
N PRO A 176 -2.35 -7.64 6.19
CA PRO A 176 -2.26 -8.95 6.82
C PRO A 176 -2.41 -10.11 5.83
N ALA A 177 -3.22 -9.96 4.78
CA ALA A 177 -3.41 -10.99 3.78
C ALA A 177 -2.12 -11.30 2.99
N ASN A 178 -1.28 -10.28 2.81
CA ASN A 178 0.00 -10.44 2.13
C ASN A 178 1.07 -11.12 3.00
N LEU A 179 0.84 -11.27 4.30
CA LEU A 179 1.83 -11.77 5.26
C LEU A 179 1.40 -13.04 5.99
N ILE A 180 0.09 -13.38 6.04
CA ILE A 180 -0.45 -14.43 6.91
C ILE A 180 0.19 -15.82 6.69
N ALA A 181 0.70 -16.11 5.51
CA ALA A 181 1.37 -17.40 5.24
C ALA A 181 2.73 -17.52 5.95
N ASN A 182 3.38 -16.41 6.31
CA ASN A 182 4.74 -16.38 6.88
C ASN A 182 4.86 -15.55 8.17
N SER A 183 3.78 -14.99 8.66
CA SER A 183 3.75 -14.16 9.87
C SER A 183 2.36 -14.23 10.50
N SER A 184 2.28 -14.49 11.81
CA SER A 184 1.03 -14.32 12.56
C SER A 184 0.66 -12.84 12.66
N GLU A 185 -0.60 -12.55 13.00
CA GLU A 185 -1.05 -11.18 13.30
C GLU A 185 -0.17 -10.54 14.38
N GLN A 186 0.16 -11.26 15.43
CA GLN A 186 1.04 -10.79 16.49
C GLN A 186 2.44 -10.43 15.97
N ASP A 187 3.06 -11.31 15.14
CA ASP A 187 4.37 -11.04 14.55
C ASP A 187 4.36 -9.81 13.64
N MET A 188 3.27 -9.60 12.88
CA MET A 188 3.13 -8.42 12.01
C MET A 188 3.27 -7.14 12.83
N PHE A 189 2.58 -7.04 13.96
CA PHE A 189 2.65 -5.86 14.84
C PHE A 189 3.96 -5.81 15.64
N ASP A 190 4.48 -6.93 16.15
CA ASP A 190 5.74 -6.97 16.90
C ASP A 190 6.94 -6.47 16.08
N TYR A 191 6.99 -6.81 14.80
CA TYR A 191 8.05 -6.35 13.91
C TYR A 191 7.81 -4.99 13.28
N LEU A 192 6.56 -4.63 12.97
CA LEU A 192 6.28 -3.55 12.01
C LEU A 192 5.56 -2.32 12.59
N SER A 193 4.89 -2.40 13.75
CA SER A 193 4.12 -1.27 14.32
C SER A 193 4.83 0.08 14.28
N PRO A 194 6.14 0.22 14.61
CA PRO A 194 6.81 1.52 14.60
C PRO A 194 6.99 2.12 13.21
N TYR A 195 6.79 1.33 12.16
CA TYR A 195 7.07 1.69 10.79
C TYR A 195 5.83 1.83 9.92
N VAL A 196 4.65 1.43 10.41
CA VAL A 196 3.41 1.45 9.63
C VAL A 196 3.02 2.89 9.29
N ALA A 197 2.81 3.16 8.00
CA ALA A 197 2.26 4.41 7.51
C ALA A 197 0.74 4.33 7.39
N TYR A 198 0.23 3.21 6.92
CA TYR A 198 -1.20 2.91 6.84
C TYR A 198 -1.40 1.40 6.59
N PHE A 199 -2.65 0.96 6.69
CA PHE A 199 -3.03 -0.44 6.53
C PHE A 199 -3.86 -0.64 5.26
N HIS A 200 -3.67 -1.81 4.62
CA HIS A 200 -4.67 -2.41 3.76
C HIS A 200 -5.46 -3.48 4.51
N GLY A 201 -6.75 -3.55 4.22
CA GLY A 201 -7.66 -4.56 4.76
C GLY A 201 -8.20 -5.42 3.63
N LYS A 202 -7.60 -6.58 3.43
CA LYS A 202 -8.12 -7.69 2.64
C LYS A 202 -7.85 -9.00 3.36
N ASP A 203 -8.43 -10.07 2.90
CA ASP A 203 -8.25 -11.40 3.47
C ASP A 203 -7.60 -12.36 2.49
N ARG A 204 -7.09 -13.48 3.00
CA ARG A 204 -6.49 -14.56 2.24
C ARG A 204 -6.56 -15.87 3.05
N LYS A 205 -6.66 -17.00 2.38
CA LYS A 205 -6.36 -18.28 3.01
C LYS A 205 -4.86 -18.55 2.96
N ILE A 206 -4.33 -19.12 4.03
CA ILE A 206 -2.88 -19.36 4.20
C ILE A 206 -2.27 -20.11 3.01
N ASN A 207 -3.00 -21.06 2.45
CA ASN A 207 -2.49 -21.95 1.40
C ASN A 207 -2.90 -21.55 -0.02
N ASP A 208 -3.39 -20.32 -0.22
CA ASP A 208 -3.69 -19.84 -1.58
C ASP A 208 -3.05 -18.48 -1.86
N THR A 209 -3.14 -18.01 -3.11
CA THR A 209 -2.55 -16.73 -3.55
C THR A 209 -3.61 -15.67 -3.87
N TYR A 210 -4.88 -15.97 -3.64
CA TYR A 210 -5.98 -15.08 -4.02
C TYR A 210 -6.36 -14.16 -2.86
N GLY A 211 -6.40 -12.86 -3.14
CA GLY A 211 -7.01 -11.89 -2.23
C GLY A 211 -8.53 -12.08 -2.12
N ARG A 212 -9.07 -11.82 -0.94
CA ARG A 212 -10.49 -11.98 -0.59
C ARG A 212 -10.98 -10.74 0.14
N ASN A 213 -12.30 -10.59 0.21
CA ASN A 213 -12.85 -9.59 1.12
C ASN A 213 -12.59 -9.98 2.58
N ILE A 214 -12.52 -8.98 3.44
CA ILE A 214 -12.37 -9.17 4.89
C ILE A 214 -13.42 -10.16 5.42
N GLY A 215 -12.95 -11.20 6.12
CA GLY A 215 -13.75 -12.27 6.71
C GLY A 215 -14.01 -13.47 5.79
N ASP A 216 -13.45 -13.49 4.58
CA ASP A 216 -13.56 -14.62 3.66
C ASP A 216 -12.28 -15.49 3.60
N GLY A 217 -11.30 -15.24 4.48
CA GLY A 217 -10.02 -15.94 4.58
C GLY A 217 -9.73 -16.51 5.96
N ASP A 218 -8.46 -16.48 6.35
CA ASP A 218 -7.97 -17.10 7.59
C ASP A 218 -7.40 -16.07 8.59
N ILE A 219 -7.54 -14.75 8.34
CA ILE A 219 -7.10 -13.69 9.26
C ILE A 219 -8.01 -13.67 10.49
N ASP A 220 -7.42 -13.67 11.68
CA ASP A 220 -8.14 -13.39 12.94
C ASP A 220 -8.39 -11.87 13.08
N TRP A 221 -9.47 -11.39 12.45
CA TRP A 221 -9.80 -9.97 12.42
C TRP A 221 -10.05 -9.37 13.82
N PRO A 222 -10.72 -10.02 14.76
CA PRO A 222 -10.81 -9.52 16.13
C PRO A 222 -9.45 -9.31 16.78
N LEU A 223 -8.52 -10.27 16.64
CA LEU A 223 -7.15 -10.13 17.13
C LEU A 223 -6.39 -9.01 16.41
N PHE A 224 -6.48 -8.97 15.07
CA PHE A 224 -5.78 -7.95 14.26
C PHE A 224 -6.23 -6.53 14.66
N LEU A 225 -7.54 -6.29 14.77
CA LEU A 225 -8.09 -4.98 15.13
C LEU A 225 -7.78 -4.61 16.59
N ARG A 226 -7.73 -5.57 17.52
CA ARG A 226 -7.24 -5.31 18.87
C ARG A 226 -5.80 -4.82 18.86
N LEU A 227 -4.89 -5.50 18.13
CA LEU A 227 -3.50 -5.10 18.00
C LEU A 227 -3.35 -3.72 17.31
N TYR A 228 -4.21 -3.44 16.33
CA TYR A 228 -4.31 -2.12 15.70
C TYR A 228 -4.62 -1.03 16.74
N HIS A 229 -5.66 -1.21 17.57
CA HIS A 229 -6.01 -0.24 18.62
C HIS A 229 -4.91 -0.09 19.69
N GLU A 230 -4.28 -1.19 20.07
CA GLU A 230 -3.21 -1.15 21.08
C GLU A 230 -1.95 -0.42 20.60
N ARG A 231 -1.64 -0.45 19.30
CA ARG A 231 -0.31 -0.07 18.79
C ARG A 231 -0.30 0.99 17.70
N ASN A 232 -1.37 1.09 16.93
CA ASN A 232 -1.44 1.93 15.73
C ASN A 232 -2.78 2.67 15.59
N GLU A 233 -3.50 2.88 16.69
CA GLU A 233 -4.79 3.58 16.66
C GLU A 233 -4.67 4.93 15.94
N GLY A 234 -5.66 5.25 15.10
CA GLY A 234 -5.67 6.48 14.30
C GLY A 234 -4.85 6.44 13.02
N THR A 235 -4.11 5.34 12.77
CA THR A 235 -3.45 5.13 11.46
C THR A 235 -4.50 4.78 10.40
N PRO A 236 -4.48 5.38 9.18
CA PRO A 236 -5.46 5.07 8.15
C PRO A 236 -5.55 3.58 7.82
N PHE A 237 -6.79 3.08 7.68
CA PHE A 237 -7.09 1.70 7.34
C PHE A 237 -7.94 1.66 6.06
N ILE A 238 -7.34 1.22 4.96
CA ILE A 238 -7.94 1.22 3.62
C ILE A 238 -8.43 -0.18 3.29
N ILE A 239 -9.74 -0.35 3.06
CA ILE A 239 -10.30 -1.64 2.67
C ILE A 239 -10.04 -1.87 1.17
N GLU A 240 -9.37 -2.96 0.86
CA GLU A 240 -9.04 -3.38 -0.51
C GLU A 240 -10.01 -4.47 -1.01
N TYR A 241 -10.15 -4.64 -2.32
CA TYR A 241 -11.03 -5.59 -3.03
C TYR A 241 -12.53 -5.31 -3.06
N PRO A 242 -13.21 -4.67 -2.11
CA PRO A 242 -14.61 -4.36 -2.28
C PRO A 242 -14.88 -3.51 -3.51
N ASN A 243 -16.08 -3.66 -4.04
CA ASN A 243 -16.60 -2.83 -5.12
C ASN A 243 -17.88 -2.10 -4.67
N ALA A 244 -18.45 -1.27 -5.55
CA ALA A 244 -19.62 -0.47 -5.21
C ALA A 244 -20.86 -1.27 -4.78
N THR A 245 -20.91 -2.59 -5.05
CA THR A 245 -22.05 -3.42 -4.68
C THR A 245 -21.92 -4.09 -3.32
N ASN A 246 -20.70 -4.27 -2.79
CA ASN A 246 -20.47 -4.99 -1.54
C ASN A 246 -19.69 -4.20 -0.48
N CYS A 247 -19.13 -3.02 -0.80
CA CYS A 247 -18.30 -2.26 0.13
C CYS A 247 -19.02 -1.87 1.43
N ALA A 248 -20.31 -1.54 1.38
CA ALA A 248 -21.11 -1.23 2.56
C ALA A 248 -21.24 -2.45 3.50
N GLU A 249 -21.42 -3.65 2.93
CA GLU A 249 -21.45 -4.90 3.69
C GLU A 249 -20.09 -5.18 4.33
N ILE A 250 -19.00 -5.03 3.57
CA ILE A 250 -17.66 -5.27 4.09
C ILE A 250 -17.30 -4.28 5.20
N LEU A 251 -17.63 -3.00 5.04
CA LEU A 251 -17.46 -1.99 6.10
C LEU A 251 -18.24 -2.35 7.37
N ARG A 252 -19.50 -2.84 7.23
CA ARG A 252 -20.28 -3.32 8.37
C ARG A 252 -19.60 -4.51 9.06
N ARG A 253 -19.05 -5.45 8.28
CA ARG A 253 -18.30 -6.62 8.79
C ARG A 253 -17.05 -6.19 9.57
N VAL A 254 -16.29 -5.21 9.06
CA VAL A 254 -15.15 -4.63 9.79
C VAL A 254 -15.58 -4.05 11.12
N ARG A 255 -16.66 -3.26 11.15
CA ARG A 255 -17.21 -2.68 12.40
C ARG A 255 -17.70 -3.74 13.40
N GLU A 256 -18.18 -4.87 12.92
CA GLU A 256 -18.55 -6.00 13.77
C GLU A 256 -17.33 -6.66 14.41
N TYR A 257 -16.26 -6.90 13.64
CA TYR A 257 -14.99 -7.41 14.17
C TYR A 257 -14.35 -6.41 15.13
N ASP A 258 -14.44 -5.12 14.84
CA ASP A 258 -13.96 -4.06 15.70
C ASP A 258 -14.70 -4.07 17.06
N GLY A 259 -16.01 -4.19 17.05
CA GLY A 259 -16.79 -4.37 18.28
C GLY A 259 -16.50 -5.66 19.06
N GLN A 260 -15.97 -6.69 18.40
CA GLN A 260 -15.51 -7.93 19.05
C GLN A 260 -14.11 -7.75 19.65
N SER A 261 -13.21 -7.01 18.98
CA SER A 261 -11.83 -6.76 19.43
C SER A 261 -11.76 -6.11 20.80
N GLN A 262 -12.75 -5.29 21.16
CA GLN A 262 -12.86 -4.59 22.45
C GLN A 262 -13.36 -5.48 23.60
N ARG A 263 -13.75 -6.75 23.32
CA ARG A 263 -14.29 -7.68 24.32
C ARG A 263 -13.31 -8.79 24.70
N ILE A 264 -12.19 -8.89 24.02
CA ILE A 264 -11.12 -9.86 24.25
C ILE A 264 -10.02 -9.19 25.11
#